data_aa5beb47de741ede27beb3ebdef6e59e
#
_entry.id   aa5beb47de741ede27beb3ebdef6e59e
#
_cell.length_a   1.000
_cell.length_b   1.000
_cell.length_c   1.000
_cell.angle_alpha   90.00
_cell.angle_beta   90.00
_cell.angle_gamma   90.00
#
_symmetry.space_group_name_H-M   'P 1'
#
loop_
_entity.id
_entity.type
_entity.pdbx_description
1 polymer ?
#
loop_
_entity_poly.entity_id
_entity_poly.type
_entity_poly.pdbx_seq_one_letter_code
_entity_poly.pdbx_strand_id
1 'polypeptide(L)'
;QGHASIYPSITGIAPLKSEASRFVKAFLDIDVAPEGCIPTVGSMQGGFCLFQISSQCDPKKDTILFIDPGFPVQRQQVRILGIKHESFDIYDFRAEKLGPKLESYLKQGNVAAIIYSNPNNPAWICLTESELRTIGELANKYDTIVLEDLAYMGMDFRKELGHPFQAPFQATAARYTDNYVLMISGSKIFSYAGQRIAIAAISDKLRNRFYPALKERYGIGRFAESYALTFLYAASSGASHS
;
A
#
# COMPACT_ATOMS: atom_id res chain seq x y z
N GLN A 1 -32.18 7.05 2.57
CA GLN A 1 -32.85 6.00 1.76
C GLN A 1 -32.42 6.18 0.30
N GLY A 2 -31.70 5.25 -0.29
CA GLY A 2 -31.37 5.29 -1.72
C GLY A 2 -30.01 4.74 -2.13
N HIS A 3 -29.02 4.71 -1.24
CA HIS A 3 -27.68 4.23 -1.61
C HIS A 3 -27.60 2.70 -1.77
N ALA A 4 -28.47 1.93 -1.15
CA ALA A 4 -28.46 0.47 -1.22
C ALA A 4 -29.03 -0.11 -2.54
N SER A 5 -29.72 0.69 -3.34
CA SER A 5 -30.38 0.26 -4.59
C SER A 5 -29.61 0.69 -5.86
N ILE A 6 -28.54 1.44 -5.73
CA ILE A 6 -27.72 1.95 -6.85
C ILE A 6 -26.31 1.42 -6.71
N TYR A 7 -25.75 0.88 -7.79
CA TYR A 7 -24.34 0.52 -7.81
C TYR A 7 -23.47 1.77 -7.53
N PRO A 8 -22.63 1.77 -6.48
CA PRO A 8 -21.71 2.87 -6.26
C PRO A 8 -20.66 2.90 -7.38
N SER A 9 -19.89 3.98 -7.42
CA SER A 9 -18.69 4.00 -8.26
C SER A 9 -17.81 2.80 -7.94
N ILE A 10 -17.30 2.13 -8.98
CA ILE A 10 -16.42 0.96 -8.86
C ILE A 10 -15.13 1.21 -8.08
N THR A 11 -14.76 2.46 -7.88
CA THR A 11 -13.60 2.86 -7.05
C THR A 11 -13.98 3.34 -5.66
N GLY A 12 -15.24 3.17 -5.25
CA GLY A 12 -15.79 3.62 -3.98
C GLY A 12 -16.63 4.90 -4.08
N ILE A 13 -17.40 5.17 -3.03
CA ILE A 13 -18.25 6.37 -2.96
C ILE A 13 -17.43 7.63 -2.70
N ALA A 14 -17.79 8.72 -3.37
CA ALA A 14 -17.04 9.98 -3.32
C ALA A 14 -16.85 10.53 -1.89
N PRO A 15 -17.85 10.55 -0.98
CA PRO A 15 -17.65 11.01 0.38
C PRO A 15 -16.57 10.24 1.14
N LEU A 16 -16.55 8.89 1.04
CA LEU A 16 -15.54 8.07 1.70
C LEU A 16 -14.14 8.35 1.17
N LYS A 17 -14.00 8.51 -0.15
CA LYS A 17 -12.72 8.83 -0.79
C LYS A 17 -12.19 10.20 -0.37
N SER A 18 -13.07 11.20 -0.30
CA SER A 18 -12.72 12.55 0.17
C SER A 18 -12.26 12.54 1.63
N GLU A 19 -12.99 11.84 2.51
CA GLU A 19 -12.60 11.74 3.91
C GLU A 19 -11.33 10.89 4.09
N ALA A 20 -11.12 9.85 3.28
CA ALA A 20 -9.87 9.09 3.30
C ALA A 20 -8.67 9.95 2.89
N SER A 21 -8.79 10.77 1.84
CA SER A 21 -7.77 11.74 1.44
C SER A 21 -7.46 12.72 2.58
N ARG A 22 -8.51 13.29 3.20
CA ARG A 22 -8.38 14.18 4.35
C ARG A 22 -7.73 13.49 5.56
N PHE A 23 -8.07 12.23 5.81
CA PHE A 23 -7.46 11.43 6.87
C PHE A 23 -5.95 11.24 6.64
N VAL A 24 -5.55 10.87 5.43
CA VAL A 24 -4.13 10.71 5.08
C VAL A 24 -3.37 12.02 5.29
N LYS A 25 -3.93 13.15 4.86
CA LYS A 25 -3.35 14.48 5.10
C LYS A 25 -3.25 14.79 6.59
N ALA A 26 -4.34 14.58 7.32
CA ALA A 26 -4.43 14.92 8.75
C ALA A 26 -3.42 14.15 9.61
N PHE A 27 -3.25 12.85 9.34
CA PHE A 27 -2.51 11.94 10.22
C PHE A 27 -1.12 11.58 9.74
N LEU A 28 -0.83 11.71 8.44
CA LEU A 28 0.47 11.37 7.85
C LEU A 28 1.15 12.54 7.16
N ASP A 29 0.42 13.64 6.96
CA ASP A 29 0.87 14.82 6.20
C ASP A 29 1.29 14.48 4.76
N ILE A 30 0.53 13.58 4.12
CA ILE A 30 0.71 13.19 2.72
C ILE A 30 -0.49 13.67 1.91
N ASP A 31 -0.22 14.31 0.78
CA ASP A 31 -1.25 14.72 -0.17
C ASP A 31 -1.55 13.57 -1.14
N VAL A 32 -2.76 13.04 -1.05
CA VAL A 32 -3.29 12.01 -1.96
C VAL A 32 -4.64 12.49 -2.48
N ALA A 33 -4.80 12.52 -3.79
CA ALA A 33 -6.11 12.88 -4.36
C ALA A 33 -7.21 11.88 -3.92
N PRO A 34 -8.46 12.32 -3.73
CA PRO A 34 -9.56 11.40 -3.41
C PRO A 34 -9.68 10.22 -4.38
N GLU A 35 -9.37 10.44 -5.66
CA GLU A 35 -9.37 9.41 -6.70
C GLU A 35 -8.34 8.30 -6.43
N GLY A 36 -7.24 8.62 -5.75
CA GLY A 36 -6.21 7.66 -5.31
C GLY A 36 -6.57 6.89 -4.05
N CYS A 37 -7.61 7.29 -3.32
CA CYS A 37 -8.06 6.61 -2.12
C CYS A 37 -9.08 5.53 -2.46
N ILE A 38 -8.65 4.27 -2.49
CA ILE A 38 -9.48 3.13 -2.88
C ILE A 38 -9.88 2.32 -1.66
N PRO A 39 -11.19 2.25 -1.31
CA PRO A 39 -11.68 1.38 -0.25
C PRO A 39 -11.46 -0.11 -0.59
N THR A 40 -11.09 -0.89 0.41
CA THR A 40 -10.87 -2.34 0.27
C THR A 40 -11.47 -3.11 1.45
N VAL A 41 -11.77 -4.40 1.25
CA VAL A 41 -12.25 -5.30 2.32
C VAL A 41 -11.07 -5.73 3.19
N GLY A 42 -10.62 -4.80 4.05
CA GLY A 42 -9.41 -4.94 4.83
C GLY A 42 -8.13 -4.85 3.95
N SER A 43 -6.98 -4.58 4.59
CA SER A 43 -5.69 -4.47 3.92
C SER A 43 -5.27 -5.77 3.21
N MET A 44 -5.80 -6.92 3.63
CA MET A 44 -5.48 -8.21 3.00
C MET A 44 -5.98 -8.31 1.57
N GLN A 45 -7.19 -7.87 1.27
CA GLN A 45 -7.68 -7.83 -0.10
C GLN A 45 -6.95 -6.74 -0.90
N GLY A 46 -6.74 -5.57 -0.30
CA GLY A 46 -5.94 -4.51 -0.92
C GLY A 46 -4.56 -5.01 -1.35
N GLY A 47 -3.84 -5.68 -0.44
CA GLY A 47 -2.53 -6.27 -0.71
C GLY A 47 -2.57 -7.30 -1.85
N PHE A 48 -3.57 -8.19 -1.85
CA PHE A 48 -3.73 -9.19 -2.92
C PHE A 48 -3.86 -8.55 -4.31
N CYS A 49 -4.69 -7.52 -4.44
CA CYS A 49 -4.82 -6.78 -5.70
C CYS A 49 -3.54 -6.03 -6.07
N LEU A 50 -2.89 -5.39 -5.08
CA LEU A 50 -1.68 -4.61 -5.30
C LEU A 50 -0.50 -5.48 -5.74
N PHE A 51 -0.35 -6.70 -5.21
CA PHE A 51 0.68 -7.64 -5.68
C PHE A 51 0.49 -7.99 -7.15
N GLN A 52 -0.75 -8.29 -7.57
CA GLN A 52 -1.04 -8.56 -8.97
C GLN A 52 -0.71 -7.37 -9.87
N ILE A 53 -1.21 -6.18 -9.51
CA ILE A 53 -1.02 -4.98 -10.33
C ILE A 53 0.47 -4.63 -10.40
N SER A 54 1.17 -4.59 -9.26
CA SER A 54 2.59 -4.22 -9.21
C SER A 54 3.47 -5.13 -10.05
N SER A 55 3.24 -6.45 -9.99
CA SER A 55 4.04 -7.43 -10.75
C SER A 55 3.75 -7.43 -12.25
N GLN A 56 2.75 -6.68 -12.70
CA GLN A 56 2.30 -6.66 -14.09
C GLN A 56 2.51 -5.30 -14.78
N CYS A 57 2.81 -4.25 -14.02
CA CYS A 57 3.00 -2.91 -14.58
C CYS A 57 4.22 -2.78 -15.49
N ASP A 58 5.29 -3.53 -15.20
CA ASP A 58 6.51 -3.53 -15.99
C ASP A 58 6.90 -4.99 -16.28
N PRO A 59 6.98 -5.40 -17.56
CA PRO A 59 7.35 -6.77 -17.91
C PRO A 59 8.72 -7.24 -17.40
N LYS A 60 9.61 -6.31 -17.07
CA LYS A 60 10.94 -6.60 -16.53
C LYS A 60 10.94 -6.77 -15.01
N LYS A 61 9.85 -6.34 -14.34
CA LYS A 61 9.75 -6.29 -12.89
C LYS A 61 8.61 -7.21 -12.42
N ASP A 62 8.96 -8.41 -12.04
CA ASP A 62 8.02 -9.47 -11.68
C ASP A 62 8.18 -9.99 -10.24
N THR A 63 9.08 -9.40 -9.46
CA THR A 63 9.45 -9.86 -8.12
C THR A 63 8.96 -8.90 -7.04
N ILE A 64 8.35 -9.44 -5.99
CA ILE A 64 8.00 -8.68 -4.78
C ILE A 64 9.08 -8.92 -3.73
N LEU A 65 9.68 -7.84 -3.22
CA LEU A 65 10.69 -7.88 -2.16
C LEU A 65 10.05 -7.62 -0.81
N PHE A 66 10.15 -8.59 0.10
CA PHE A 66 9.69 -8.46 1.49
C PHE A 66 10.82 -8.01 2.39
N ILE A 67 10.59 -6.94 3.16
CA ILE A 67 11.43 -6.60 4.30
C ILE A 67 10.82 -7.31 5.51
N ASP A 68 11.45 -8.40 5.90
CA ASP A 68 11.00 -9.26 7.00
C ASP A 68 11.50 -8.78 8.39
N PRO A 69 10.87 -9.24 9.46
CA PRO A 69 9.68 -10.09 9.51
C PRO A 69 8.43 -9.38 9.01
N GLY A 70 7.52 -10.11 8.35
CA GLY A 70 6.29 -9.60 7.77
C GLY A 70 5.08 -10.48 8.09
N PHE A 71 3.88 -10.01 7.76
CA PHE A 71 2.67 -10.75 7.99
C PHE A 71 2.59 -11.97 7.05
N PRO A 72 2.54 -13.22 7.58
CA PRO A 72 2.74 -14.43 6.78
C PRO A 72 1.74 -14.61 5.63
N VAL A 73 0.50 -14.11 5.81
CA VAL A 73 -0.56 -14.24 4.80
C VAL A 73 -0.22 -13.48 3.51
N GLN A 74 0.46 -12.35 3.59
CA GLN A 74 0.88 -11.59 2.41
C GLN A 74 1.84 -12.42 1.54
N ARG A 75 2.76 -13.16 2.15
CA ARG A 75 3.66 -14.07 1.41
C ARG A 75 2.90 -15.25 0.79
N GLN A 76 1.90 -15.79 1.49
CA GLN A 76 1.04 -16.82 0.91
C GLN A 76 0.25 -16.31 -0.30
N GLN A 77 -0.24 -15.08 -0.24
CA GLN A 77 -0.93 -14.45 -1.38
C GLN A 77 -0.02 -14.39 -2.61
N VAL A 78 1.22 -13.93 -2.45
CA VAL A 78 2.20 -13.86 -3.54
C VAL A 78 2.48 -15.24 -4.13
N ARG A 79 2.60 -16.28 -3.28
CA ARG A 79 2.78 -17.67 -3.71
C ARG A 79 1.58 -18.21 -4.49
N ILE A 80 0.36 -17.99 -3.99
CA ILE A 80 -0.88 -18.42 -4.66
C ILE A 80 -1.01 -17.76 -6.04
N LEU A 81 -0.59 -16.50 -6.15
CA LEU A 81 -0.60 -15.75 -7.41
C LEU A 81 0.52 -16.16 -8.39
N GLY A 82 1.43 -17.04 -7.97
CA GLY A 82 2.57 -17.43 -8.79
C GLY A 82 3.60 -16.32 -9.03
N ILE A 83 3.58 -15.26 -8.20
CA ILE A 83 4.48 -14.12 -8.30
C ILE A 83 5.81 -14.46 -7.64
N LYS A 84 6.92 -14.13 -8.28
CA LYS A 84 8.26 -14.26 -7.70
C LYS A 84 8.41 -13.37 -6.47
N HIS A 85 9.12 -13.83 -5.47
CA HIS A 85 9.39 -13.05 -4.28
C HIS A 85 10.76 -13.36 -3.70
N GLU A 86 11.35 -12.33 -3.11
CA GLU A 86 12.60 -12.37 -2.34
C GLU A 86 12.37 -11.72 -1.00
N SER A 87 13.28 -11.93 -0.06
CA SER A 87 13.19 -11.29 1.26
C SER A 87 14.54 -11.16 1.94
N PHE A 88 14.63 -10.25 2.91
CA PHE A 88 15.71 -10.17 3.88
C PHE A 88 15.17 -9.75 5.24
N ASP A 89 15.85 -10.16 6.32
CA ASP A 89 15.48 -9.80 7.68
C ASP A 89 16.05 -8.42 8.02
N ILE A 90 15.17 -7.49 8.45
CA ILE A 90 15.58 -6.12 8.80
C ILE A 90 16.45 -6.06 10.06
N TYR A 91 16.38 -7.05 10.94
CA TYR A 91 17.18 -7.07 12.19
C TYR A 91 18.69 -7.01 11.92
N ASP A 92 19.14 -7.65 10.85
CA ASP A 92 20.54 -7.67 10.47
C ASP A 92 20.98 -6.42 9.71
N PHE A 93 20.02 -5.63 9.23
CA PHE A 93 20.25 -4.53 8.28
C PHE A 93 19.58 -3.22 8.69
N ARG A 94 19.67 -2.84 9.97
CA ARG A 94 19.15 -1.55 10.49
C ARG A 94 20.09 -0.39 10.15
N ALA A 95 19.53 0.82 10.18
CA ALA A 95 20.23 2.09 9.99
C ALA A 95 21.05 2.13 8.68
N GLU A 96 22.36 2.39 8.76
CA GLU A 96 23.26 2.52 7.60
C GLU A 96 23.40 1.25 6.77
N LYS A 97 23.10 0.08 7.35
CA LYS A 97 23.17 -1.21 6.64
C LYS A 97 21.99 -1.43 5.70
N LEU A 98 20.87 -0.75 5.91
CA LEU A 98 19.65 -0.94 5.13
C LEU A 98 19.87 -0.55 3.65
N GLY A 99 20.46 0.60 3.41
CA GLY A 99 20.68 1.11 2.06
C GLY A 99 21.43 0.12 1.16
N PRO A 100 22.66 -0.29 1.52
CA PRO A 100 23.43 -1.27 0.73
C PRO A 100 22.71 -2.60 0.53
N LYS A 101 22.00 -3.09 1.57
CA LYS A 101 21.25 -4.35 1.49
C LYS A 101 20.07 -4.25 0.52
N LEU A 102 19.24 -3.22 0.67
CA LEU A 102 18.09 -3.01 -0.21
C LEU A 102 18.56 -2.79 -1.65
N GLU A 103 19.57 -1.97 -1.86
CA GLU A 103 20.13 -1.70 -3.18
C GLU A 103 20.67 -2.97 -3.86
N SER A 104 21.21 -3.93 -3.10
CA SER A 104 21.70 -5.20 -3.66
C SER A 104 20.62 -6.02 -4.39
N TYR A 105 19.34 -5.86 -4.00
CA TYR A 105 18.20 -6.42 -4.71
C TYR A 105 17.75 -5.53 -5.87
N LEU A 106 17.58 -4.23 -5.60
CA LEU A 106 16.98 -3.31 -6.58
C LEU A 106 17.81 -3.14 -7.85
N LYS A 107 19.14 -3.17 -7.74
CA LYS A 107 20.04 -3.09 -8.89
C LYS A 107 19.94 -4.26 -9.88
N GLN A 108 19.29 -5.36 -9.49
CA GLN A 108 18.99 -6.47 -10.40
C GLN A 108 17.95 -6.10 -11.45
N GLY A 109 17.14 -5.06 -11.19
CA GLY A 109 16.18 -4.50 -12.13
C GLY A 109 14.87 -5.28 -12.25
N ASN A 110 14.66 -6.35 -11.47
CA ASN A 110 13.47 -7.21 -11.50
C ASN A 110 12.47 -6.96 -10.38
N VAL A 111 12.79 -6.11 -9.38
CA VAL A 111 11.91 -5.84 -8.24
C VAL A 111 10.81 -4.87 -8.63
N ALA A 112 9.58 -5.37 -8.65
CA ALA A 112 8.37 -4.59 -8.94
C ALA A 112 7.94 -3.74 -7.75
N ALA A 113 7.93 -4.36 -6.55
CA ALA A 113 7.54 -3.66 -5.34
C ALA A 113 8.32 -4.17 -4.11
N ILE A 114 8.50 -3.26 -3.16
CA ILE A 114 8.98 -3.52 -1.81
C ILE A 114 7.78 -3.51 -0.89
N ILE A 115 7.64 -4.47 0.02
CA ILE A 115 6.59 -4.48 1.03
C ILE A 115 7.16 -4.63 2.43
N TYR A 116 6.62 -3.88 3.36
CA TYR A 116 6.87 -3.95 4.80
C TYR A 116 5.67 -3.39 5.58
N SER A 117 5.57 -3.71 6.87
CA SER A 117 4.61 -3.06 7.77
C SER A 117 5.32 -2.15 8.77
N ASN A 118 4.67 -1.03 9.14
CA ASN A 118 5.25 -0.02 10.03
C ASN A 118 4.16 0.67 10.87
N PRO A 119 4.05 0.44 12.18
CA PRO A 119 4.76 -0.57 12.99
C PRO A 119 4.59 -1.99 12.46
N ASN A 120 5.61 -2.81 12.68
CA ASN A 120 5.69 -4.16 12.11
C ASN A 120 4.83 -5.17 12.88
N ASN A 121 4.24 -6.09 12.16
CA ASN A 121 3.63 -7.31 12.69
C ASN A 121 4.39 -8.53 12.08
N PRO A 122 4.99 -9.43 12.92
CA PRO A 122 4.77 -9.63 14.37
C PRO A 122 5.80 -8.97 15.29
N ALA A 123 6.88 -8.40 14.78
CA ALA A 123 8.06 -8.06 15.57
C ALA A 123 7.97 -6.71 16.31
N TRP A 124 6.95 -5.91 16.03
CA TRP A 124 6.78 -4.58 16.59
C TRP A 124 7.96 -3.61 16.33
N ILE A 125 8.67 -3.83 15.23
CA ILE A 125 9.71 -2.89 14.79
C ILE A 125 9.03 -1.67 14.20
N CYS A 126 9.51 -0.48 14.59
CA CYS A 126 9.22 0.76 13.87
C CYS A 126 10.47 1.19 13.11
N LEU A 127 10.30 1.45 11.83
CA LEU A 127 11.36 2.01 11.01
C LEU A 127 11.59 3.48 11.38
N THR A 128 12.85 3.86 11.44
CA THR A 128 13.23 5.25 11.67
C THR A 128 12.96 6.10 10.43
N GLU A 129 12.88 7.42 10.61
CA GLU A 129 12.68 8.33 9.49
C GLU A 129 13.83 8.23 8.47
N SER A 130 15.06 8.02 8.91
CA SER A 130 16.22 7.82 8.02
C SER A 130 16.11 6.51 7.22
N GLU A 131 15.62 5.44 7.82
CA GLU A 131 15.38 4.17 7.13
C GLU A 131 14.28 4.32 6.08
N LEU A 132 13.18 4.99 6.41
CA LEU A 132 12.08 5.28 5.48
C LEU A 132 12.51 6.19 4.34
N ARG A 133 13.36 7.18 4.61
CA ARG A 133 14.00 8.01 3.59
C ARG A 133 14.83 7.17 2.64
N THR A 134 15.68 6.30 3.18
CA THR A 134 16.51 5.39 2.37
C THR A 134 15.64 4.50 1.46
N ILE A 135 14.55 3.95 1.97
CA ILE A 135 13.61 3.16 1.16
C ILE A 135 13.01 4.02 0.04
N GLY A 136 12.53 5.22 0.36
CA GLY A 136 11.90 6.11 -0.62
C GLY A 136 12.87 6.58 -1.70
N GLU A 137 14.08 7.00 -1.34
CA GLU A 137 15.12 7.43 -2.28
C GLU A 137 15.56 6.30 -3.22
N LEU A 138 15.74 5.09 -2.69
CA LEU A 138 16.07 3.92 -3.50
C LEU A 138 14.89 3.50 -4.40
N ALA A 139 13.66 3.61 -3.91
CA ALA A 139 12.48 3.37 -4.72
C ALA A 139 12.38 4.32 -5.91
N ASN A 140 12.75 5.60 -5.74
CA ASN A 140 12.85 6.55 -6.85
C ASN A 140 13.97 6.18 -7.81
N LYS A 141 15.16 5.88 -7.29
CA LYS A 141 16.35 5.57 -8.09
C LYS A 141 16.14 4.36 -9.01
N TYR A 142 15.45 3.34 -8.52
CA TYR A 142 15.21 2.09 -9.22
C TYR A 142 13.78 1.95 -9.78
N ASP A 143 12.98 3.00 -9.69
CA ASP A 143 11.58 3.01 -10.12
C ASP A 143 10.79 1.80 -9.58
N THR A 144 10.91 1.54 -8.28
CA THR A 144 10.26 0.43 -7.58
C THR A 144 9.10 0.95 -6.74
N ILE A 145 8.01 0.20 -6.68
CA ILE A 145 6.82 0.57 -5.89
C ILE A 145 7.07 0.25 -4.41
N VAL A 146 6.68 1.15 -3.52
CA VAL A 146 6.67 0.91 -2.07
C VAL A 146 5.24 0.61 -1.63
N LEU A 147 5.00 -0.59 -1.12
CA LEU A 147 3.76 -1.02 -0.49
C LEU A 147 3.95 -0.95 1.04
N GLU A 148 3.52 0.14 1.65
CA GLU A 148 3.65 0.32 3.10
C GLU A 148 2.36 -0.12 3.81
N ASP A 149 2.43 -1.22 4.58
CA ASP A 149 1.29 -1.71 5.37
C ASP A 149 1.22 -0.98 6.70
N LEU A 150 0.24 -0.11 6.81
CA LEU A 150 -0.02 0.78 7.95
C LEU A 150 -1.17 0.26 8.83
N ALA A 151 -1.39 -1.06 8.91
CA ALA A 151 -2.43 -1.65 9.74
C ALA A 151 -2.32 -1.25 11.22
N TYR A 152 -1.11 -0.95 11.70
CA TYR A 152 -0.80 -0.52 13.08
C TYR A 152 -0.38 0.95 13.16
N MET A 153 -0.75 1.79 12.20
CA MET A 153 -0.42 3.21 12.20
C MET A 153 -0.81 3.88 13.52
N GLY A 154 0.09 4.71 14.04
CA GLY A 154 -0.12 5.44 15.30
C GLY A 154 -0.07 4.57 16.56
N MET A 155 0.35 3.32 16.46
CA MET A 155 0.44 2.41 17.62
C MET A 155 1.88 2.22 18.13
N ASP A 156 2.78 3.16 17.85
CA ASP A 156 4.11 3.18 18.49
C ASP A 156 4.00 3.88 19.87
N PHE A 157 3.71 3.08 20.88
CA PHE A 157 3.51 3.58 22.26
C PHE A 157 4.79 3.98 22.99
N ARG A 158 5.95 3.97 22.33
CA ARG A 158 7.23 4.43 22.90
C ARG A 158 7.39 5.94 22.80
N LYS A 159 6.54 6.60 22.04
CA LYS A 159 6.53 8.05 21.84
C LYS A 159 5.09 8.58 21.86
N GLU A 160 4.96 9.88 22.09
CA GLU A 160 3.67 10.53 21.96
C GLU A 160 3.18 10.52 20.51
N LEU A 161 1.88 10.38 20.36
CA LEU A 161 1.22 10.55 19.07
C LEU A 161 1.30 12.00 18.62
N GLY A 162 1.37 12.21 17.31
CA GLY A 162 1.19 13.51 16.73
C GLY A 162 -0.24 14.04 16.90
N HIS A 163 -0.46 15.23 16.39
CA HIS A 163 -1.78 15.86 16.36
C HIS A 163 -2.25 16.04 14.92
N PRO A 164 -3.52 15.69 14.61
CA PRO A 164 -4.05 15.82 13.26
C PRO A 164 -3.81 17.24 12.70
N PHE A 165 -3.35 17.33 11.47
CA PHE A 165 -2.97 18.56 10.74
C PHE A 165 -1.82 19.40 11.31
N GLN A 166 -1.23 19.00 12.43
CA GLN A 166 -0.12 19.74 13.08
C GLN A 166 1.17 18.94 13.07
N ALA A 167 1.09 17.68 13.47
CA ALA A 167 2.22 16.77 13.49
C ALA A 167 1.76 15.36 13.13
N PRO A 168 2.41 14.68 12.18
CA PRO A 168 2.00 13.36 11.75
C PRO A 168 2.14 12.35 12.88
N PHE A 169 1.26 11.34 12.88
CA PHE A 169 1.28 10.25 13.85
C PHE A 169 2.52 9.39 13.73
N GLN A 170 3.03 9.25 12.52
CA GLN A 170 4.29 8.55 12.27
C GLN A 170 4.91 8.99 10.96
N ALA A 171 6.20 8.67 10.79
CA ALA A 171 6.89 8.81 9.51
C ALA A 171 6.45 7.73 8.52
N THR A 172 6.53 8.03 7.24
CA THR A 172 6.24 7.13 6.11
C THR A 172 7.23 7.37 4.97
N ALA A 173 7.54 6.31 4.20
CA ALA A 173 8.37 6.44 3.01
C ALA A 173 7.71 7.30 1.93
N ALA A 174 6.39 7.47 1.95
CA ALA A 174 5.66 8.32 1.02
C ALA A 174 6.09 9.81 1.02
N ARG A 175 6.84 10.24 2.04
CA ARG A 175 7.45 11.58 2.07
C ARG A 175 8.66 11.72 1.14
N TYR A 176 9.24 10.61 0.75
CA TYR A 176 10.52 10.57 0.02
C TYR A 176 10.41 9.94 -1.35
N THR A 177 9.22 9.52 -1.75
CA THR A 177 8.96 8.93 -3.05
C THR A 177 7.52 9.15 -3.50
N ASP A 178 7.31 9.28 -4.81
CA ASP A 178 5.98 9.25 -5.44
C ASP A 178 5.61 7.83 -5.92
N ASN A 179 6.45 6.84 -5.66
CA ASN A 179 6.20 5.44 -5.99
C ASN A 179 5.58 4.68 -4.81
N TYR A 180 4.55 5.21 -4.16
CA TYR A 180 3.99 4.61 -2.95
C TYR A 180 2.53 4.21 -3.06
N VAL A 181 2.18 3.17 -2.29
CA VAL A 181 0.82 2.85 -1.87
C VAL A 181 0.84 2.66 -0.35
N LEU A 182 -0.01 3.41 0.35
CA LEU A 182 -0.23 3.27 1.78
C LEU A 182 -1.47 2.41 2.01
N MET A 183 -1.33 1.27 2.68
CA MET A 183 -2.45 0.38 3.04
C MET A 183 -2.88 0.69 4.48
N ILE A 184 -3.90 1.50 4.63
CA ILE A 184 -4.40 1.99 5.93
C ILE A 184 -5.61 1.16 6.33
N SER A 185 -5.55 0.47 7.48
CA SER A 185 -6.61 -0.40 7.96
C SER A 185 -7.31 0.17 9.19
N GLY A 186 -8.64 0.15 9.17
CA GLY A 186 -9.45 0.46 10.35
C GLY A 186 -9.44 -0.65 11.42
N SER A 187 -8.92 -1.83 11.08
CA SER A 187 -9.01 -3.02 11.94
C SER A 187 -8.37 -2.84 13.32
N LYS A 188 -7.24 -2.12 13.40
CA LYS A 188 -6.48 -1.92 14.64
C LYS A 188 -6.68 -0.54 15.21
N ILE A 189 -6.46 0.51 14.43
CA ILE A 189 -6.55 1.92 14.86
C ILE A 189 -7.92 2.23 15.46
N PHE A 190 -8.99 1.73 14.84
CA PHE A 190 -10.37 1.99 15.27
C PHE A 190 -11.05 0.78 15.92
N SER A 191 -10.32 -0.30 16.16
CA SER A 191 -10.89 -1.57 16.66
C SER A 191 -12.02 -2.11 15.79
N TYR A 192 -11.97 -1.86 14.48
CA TYR A 192 -13.02 -2.22 13.50
C TYR A 192 -12.66 -3.47 12.68
N ALA A 193 -11.99 -4.43 13.29
CA ALA A 193 -11.56 -5.64 12.58
C ALA A 193 -12.73 -6.38 11.89
N GLY A 194 -13.89 -6.43 12.54
CA GLY A 194 -15.11 -7.06 12.02
C GLY A 194 -15.73 -6.32 10.83
N GLN A 195 -15.53 -5.03 10.70
CA GLN A 195 -16.13 -4.21 9.63
C GLN A 195 -15.39 -4.36 8.28
N ARG A 196 -14.21 -4.98 8.28
CA ARG A 196 -13.45 -5.26 7.07
C ARG A 196 -13.18 -4.01 6.20
N ILE A 197 -12.78 -2.90 6.82
CA ILE A 197 -12.54 -1.63 6.14
C ILE A 197 -11.04 -1.32 6.12
N ALA A 198 -10.52 -1.03 4.93
CA ALA A 198 -9.20 -0.44 4.72
C ALA A 198 -9.23 0.48 3.50
N ILE A 199 -8.21 1.31 3.38
CA ILE A 199 -7.99 2.21 2.25
C ILE A 199 -6.61 1.91 1.67
N ALA A 200 -6.54 1.73 0.36
CA ALA A 200 -5.30 1.85 -0.39
C ALA A 200 -5.18 3.30 -0.87
N ALA A 201 -4.25 4.06 -0.29
CA ALA A 201 -3.94 5.41 -0.72
C ALA A 201 -2.79 5.37 -1.73
N ILE A 202 -3.12 5.55 -3.00
CA ILE A 202 -2.24 5.38 -4.16
C ILE A 202 -1.78 6.76 -4.63
N SER A 203 -0.49 6.97 -4.79
CA SER A 203 0.04 8.22 -5.34
C SER A 203 -0.48 8.49 -6.75
N ASP A 204 -0.57 9.76 -7.14
CA ASP A 204 -1.03 10.15 -8.47
C ASP A 204 -0.14 9.58 -9.58
N LYS A 205 1.17 9.51 -9.34
CA LYS A 205 2.12 8.89 -10.28
C LYS A 205 1.78 7.43 -10.54
N LEU A 206 1.54 6.63 -9.50
CA LEU A 206 1.21 5.21 -9.66
C LEU A 206 -0.20 5.02 -10.20
N ARG A 207 -1.17 5.80 -9.75
CA ARG A 207 -2.54 5.75 -10.28
C ARG A 207 -2.55 5.95 -11.79
N ASN A 208 -1.79 6.91 -12.29
CA ASN A 208 -1.69 7.16 -13.72
C ASN A 208 -0.89 6.07 -14.47
N ARG A 209 0.03 5.38 -13.80
CA ARG A 209 0.85 4.30 -14.38
C ARG A 209 0.12 2.96 -14.43
N PHE A 210 -0.61 2.59 -13.38
CA PHE A 210 -1.27 1.28 -13.32
C PHE A 210 -2.23 1.05 -14.49
N TYR A 211 -3.02 2.04 -14.80
CA TYR A 211 -4.03 1.93 -15.85
C TYR A 211 -3.45 1.78 -17.27
N PRO A 212 -2.54 2.66 -17.71
CA PRO A 212 -1.94 2.54 -19.03
C PRO A 212 -1.13 1.25 -19.21
N ALA A 213 -0.35 0.84 -18.20
CA ALA A 213 0.49 -0.35 -18.26
C ALA A 213 -0.36 -1.64 -18.42
N LEU A 214 -1.48 -1.74 -17.72
CA LEU A 214 -2.40 -2.87 -17.86
C LEU A 214 -3.06 -2.90 -19.24
N LYS A 215 -3.45 -1.74 -19.77
CA LYS A 215 -4.02 -1.62 -21.11
C LYS A 215 -3.04 -2.05 -22.20
N GLU A 216 -1.80 -1.59 -22.11
CA GLU A 216 -0.74 -1.92 -23.07
C GLU A 216 -0.42 -3.41 -23.05
N ARG A 217 -0.23 -3.99 -21.87
CA ARG A 217 0.19 -5.38 -21.69
C ARG A 217 -0.87 -6.38 -22.14
N TYR A 218 -2.15 -6.12 -21.90
CA TYR A 218 -3.23 -7.08 -22.13
C TYR A 218 -4.11 -6.74 -23.33
N GLY A 219 -3.92 -5.59 -23.96
CA GLY A 219 -4.68 -5.16 -25.12
C GLY A 219 -6.18 -4.94 -24.87
N ILE A 220 -6.60 -4.91 -23.59
CA ILE A 220 -8.01 -4.96 -23.18
C ILE A 220 -8.33 -3.71 -22.35
N GLY A 221 -8.57 -2.59 -23.01
CA GLY A 221 -8.80 -1.31 -22.34
C GLY A 221 -9.89 -1.33 -21.26
N ARG A 222 -11.06 -1.88 -21.55
CA ARG A 222 -12.18 -1.93 -20.58
C ARG A 222 -12.20 -3.16 -19.71
N PHE A 223 -11.57 -4.25 -20.10
CA PHE A 223 -11.61 -5.51 -19.35
C PHE A 223 -10.60 -5.52 -18.20
N ALA A 224 -9.41 -4.97 -18.40
CA ALA A 224 -8.43 -4.78 -17.32
C ALA A 224 -8.94 -3.75 -16.29
N GLU A 225 -9.61 -2.67 -16.78
CA GLU A 225 -10.35 -1.72 -15.98
C GLU A 225 -11.46 -2.42 -15.20
N SER A 226 -12.28 -3.20 -15.87
CA SER A 226 -13.38 -3.96 -15.28
C SER A 226 -12.89 -5.02 -14.28
N TYR A 227 -11.76 -5.69 -14.52
CA TYR A 227 -11.21 -6.70 -13.62
C TYR A 227 -10.62 -6.09 -12.35
N ALA A 228 -9.76 -5.09 -12.48
CA ALA A 228 -9.21 -4.35 -11.33
C ALA A 228 -10.34 -3.63 -10.56
N LEU A 229 -11.31 -3.07 -11.28
CA LEU A 229 -12.44 -2.35 -10.74
C LEU A 229 -13.51 -3.30 -10.17
N THR A 230 -13.76 -4.47 -10.75
CA THR A 230 -14.67 -5.48 -10.18
C THR A 230 -14.12 -6.06 -8.88
N PHE A 231 -12.80 -6.24 -8.80
CA PHE A 231 -12.15 -6.65 -7.56
C PHE A 231 -12.26 -5.58 -6.47
N LEU A 232 -12.02 -4.33 -6.82
CA LEU A 232 -12.17 -3.18 -5.93
C LEU A 232 -13.64 -2.91 -5.58
N TYR A 233 -14.55 -3.19 -6.51
CA TYR A 233 -16.00 -3.05 -6.33
C TYR A 233 -16.58 -4.10 -5.37
N ALA A 234 -16.22 -5.36 -5.51
CA ALA A 234 -16.62 -6.40 -4.55
C ALA A 234 -16.14 -6.04 -3.12
N ALA A 235 -15.04 -5.30 -3.02
CA ALA A 235 -14.51 -4.78 -1.78
C ALA A 235 -15.34 -3.61 -1.21
N SER A 236 -15.74 -2.66 -2.06
CA SER A 236 -16.46 -1.46 -1.62
C SER A 236 -17.95 -1.73 -1.31
N SER A 237 -18.57 -2.67 -2.02
CA SER A 237 -19.99 -3.04 -1.76
C SER A 237 -20.15 -3.80 -0.44
N GLY A 238 -19.16 -4.58 -0.03
CA GLY A 238 -19.14 -5.22 1.29
C GLY A 238 -19.03 -4.22 2.45
N ALA A 239 -18.37 -3.07 2.24
CA ALA A 239 -18.20 -2.03 3.24
C ALA A 239 -19.42 -1.08 3.36
N SER A 240 -20.33 -1.08 2.38
CA SER A 240 -21.50 -0.18 2.35
C SER A 240 -22.79 -0.81 2.91
N HIS A 241 -22.77 -2.06 3.35
CA HIS A 241 -23.93 -2.83 3.80
C HIS A 241 -23.93 -3.17 5.30
N SER A 242 -23.06 -2.53 6.09
CA SER A 242 -23.05 -2.65 7.54
C SER A 242 -23.36 -1.36 8.24
#